data_174017836c0d4156264822d0d1dc35ae
#
_entry.id   174017836c0d4156264822d0d1dc35ae
#
_cell.length_a   1.000
_cell.length_b   1.000
_cell.length_c   1.000
_cell.angle_alpha   90.00
_cell.angle_beta   90.00
_cell.angle_gamma   90.00
#
_symmetry.space_group_name_H-M   'P 1'
#
loop_
_entity.id
_entity.type
_entity.pdbx_description
1 polymer ?
#
loop_
_entity_poly.entity_id
_entity_poly.type
_entity_poly.pdbx_seq_one_letter_code
_entity_poly.pdbx_strand_id
1 'polypeptide(L)'
;MPVVLALLYVLCHGLVLALWPGPAGVGSFVFLTGAPLLAAAACLWRARRDRAALGWRATALALLLWAGGMAFNMIDALGAGRADFTPRASLFLYVLYGVPLVFILARARRERVSISLIDAAMAALLGVLFFVHAQSFAARVDIDDHALSNMQRMFDIQNLCIAVFAVVRWLAGDVPERRTFFRALAMYAATYLLVAYYINHYTSGDAFGAYADLLIDLPFLLLALLALSQAPARVLTPHPRMARTVQAAGPMILPLLLLVVGTLVVDHARPLAVSGFVVATLGFGLRSILLQVDLMERQASLDQLARQDGLTGVANRREFDALLLAEWNRARRSGTELGLLLLDIDHFKAFNDRHGHPAGDRCLQAVAAVLKASAGRAGDSVARYGGEEFAVIVPGSALSGVLALAERLRQAVEALPLPEGSVSISIGVGYLHPPALASADQLLADADAGLYAAKRAGRNQVILHAHVLDDEGSTHGTMDC
;
A
#
# COMPACT_ATOMS: atom_id res chain seq x y z
N MET A 1 18.71 8.90 32.64
CA MET A 1 19.82 9.68 32.04
C MET A 1 19.34 10.72 31.02
N PRO A 2 18.55 10.45 29.95
CA PRO A 2 18.17 11.48 28.97
C PRO A 2 17.36 12.67 29.58
N VAL A 3 16.44 12.40 30.51
CA VAL A 3 15.65 13.45 31.18
C VAL A 3 16.56 14.38 31.98
N VAL A 4 17.54 13.85 32.69
CA VAL A 4 18.51 14.66 33.46
C VAL A 4 19.30 15.58 32.56
N LEU A 5 19.72 15.06 31.35
CA LEU A 5 20.43 15.87 30.37
C LEU A 5 19.56 17.01 29.81
N ALA A 6 18.27 16.74 29.56
CA ALA A 6 17.33 17.77 29.11
C ALA A 6 17.11 18.85 30.18
N LEU A 7 16.97 18.46 31.45
CA LEU A 7 16.86 19.41 32.57
C LEU A 7 18.14 20.26 32.75
N LEU A 8 19.32 19.61 32.63
CA LEU A 8 20.60 20.32 32.68
C LEU A 8 20.73 21.30 31.49
N TYR A 9 20.25 20.93 30.29
CA TYR A 9 20.25 21.82 29.14
C TYR A 9 19.45 23.11 29.42
N VAL A 10 18.21 22.98 29.89
CA VAL A 10 17.36 24.13 30.23
C VAL A 10 17.98 24.97 31.39
N LEU A 11 18.55 24.27 32.38
CA LEU A 11 19.24 24.97 33.49
C LEU A 11 20.45 25.78 33.00
N CYS A 12 21.28 25.19 32.12
CA CYS A 12 22.44 25.90 31.55
C CYS A 12 21.98 27.08 30.69
N HIS A 13 20.92 26.94 29.90
CA HIS A 13 20.34 28.05 29.16
C HIS A 13 19.86 29.15 30.08
N GLY A 14 19.10 28.82 31.14
CA GLY A 14 18.66 29.78 32.14
C GLY A 14 19.81 30.49 32.87
N LEU A 15 20.89 29.78 33.18
CA LEU A 15 22.09 30.37 33.77
C LEU A 15 22.78 31.36 32.81
N VAL A 16 22.87 31.05 31.54
CA VAL A 16 23.42 31.94 30.52
C VAL A 16 22.59 33.21 30.40
N LEU A 17 21.25 33.09 30.40
CA LEU A 17 20.35 34.24 30.39
C LEU A 17 20.50 35.13 31.65
N ALA A 18 20.72 34.50 32.81
CA ALA A 18 20.84 35.20 34.08
C ALA A 18 22.21 35.90 34.28
N LEU A 19 23.29 35.22 33.88
CA LEU A 19 24.67 35.63 34.17
C LEU A 19 25.35 36.36 33.01
N TRP A 20 24.89 36.13 31.79
CA TRP A 20 25.47 36.71 30.59
C TRP A 20 24.40 37.22 29.62
N PRO A 21 23.68 38.26 29.95
CA PRO A 21 22.68 38.85 29.08
C PRO A 21 23.31 39.62 27.90
N GLY A 22 24.36 39.08 27.28
CA GLY A 22 25.18 39.70 26.24
C GLY A 22 24.41 40.49 25.19
N PRO A 23 25.09 41.36 24.39
CA PRO A 23 24.40 42.15 23.37
C PRO A 23 23.60 41.30 22.44
N ALA A 24 22.34 41.67 22.22
CA ALA A 24 21.39 41.01 21.30
C ALA A 24 21.10 39.51 21.55
N GLY A 25 21.24 39.04 22.80
CA GLY A 25 20.81 37.68 23.18
C GLY A 25 21.66 36.55 22.56
N VAL A 26 22.90 36.81 22.11
CA VAL A 26 23.79 35.87 21.45
C VAL A 26 23.95 34.55 22.21
N GLY A 27 24.03 34.62 23.54
CA GLY A 27 24.12 33.44 24.40
C GLY A 27 22.90 32.50 24.26
N SER A 28 21.69 33.06 24.13
CA SER A 28 20.46 32.31 23.93
C SER A 28 20.44 31.58 22.61
N PHE A 29 20.94 32.18 21.51
CA PHE A 29 20.95 31.57 20.17
C PHE A 29 21.73 30.26 20.14
N VAL A 30 22.75 30.08 20.96
CA VAL A 30 23.49 28.79 21.02
C VAL A 30 22.57 27.65 21.47
N PHE A 31 21.73 27.92 22.47
CA PHE A 31 20.75 26.95 22.98
C PHE A 31 19.58 26.79 22.03
N LEU A 32 19.03 27.89 21.52
CA LEU A 32 17.93 27.85 20.55
C LEU A 32 18.30 27.10 19.27
N THR A 33 19.56 27.14 18.84
CA THR A 33 20.07 26.34 17.71
C THR A 33 20.40 24.91 18.14
N GLY A 34 20.95 24.74 19.33
CA GLY A 34 21.38 23.44 19.88
C GLY A 34 20.25 22.47 20.14
N ALA A 35 19.11 22.92 20.70
CA ALA A 35 17.98 22.04 21.02
C ALA A 35 17.40 21.31 19.80
N PRO A 36 17.10 21.97 18.65
CA PRO A 36 16.64 21.28 17.45
C PRO A 36 17.72 20.39 16.81
N LEU A 37 19.02 20.74 16.91
CA LEU A 37 20.12 19.88 16.46
C LEU A 37 20.22 18.59 17.28
N LEU A 38 20.08 18.67 18.60
CA LEU A 38 20.03 17.51 19.48
C LEU A 38 18.80 16.62 19.14
N ALA A 39 17.64 17.23 18.92
CA ALA A 39 16.45 16.51 18.52
C ALA A 39 16.62 15.85 17.13
N ALA A 40 17.24 16.54 16.18
CA ALA A 40 17.56 15.97 14.86
C ALA A 40 18.50 14.76 14.99
N ALA A 41 19.55 14.86 15.78
CA ALA A 41 20.47 13.76 16.05
C ALA A 41 19.77 12.55 16.69
N ALA A 42 18.88 12.79 17.66
CA ALA A 42 18.05 11.75 18.28
C ALA A 42 17.12 11.07 17.24
N CYS A 43 16.47 11.86 16.37
CA CYS A 43 15.65 11.34 15.28
C CYS A 43 16.48 10.49 14.28
N LEU A 44 17.66 10.93 13.88
CA LEU A 44 18.56 10.18 13.01
C LEU A 44 19.05 8.87 13.66
N TRP A 45 19.38 8.92 14.96
CA TRP A 45 19.74 7.71 15.71
C TRP A 45 18.55 6.71 15.74
N ARG A 46 17.33 7.20 15.99
CA ARG A 46 16.12 6.37 15.98
C ARG A 46 15.88 5.78 14.59
N ALA A 47 16.05 6.57 13.53
CA ALA A 47 15.85 6.14 12.14
C ALA A 47 16.73 4.95 11.72
N ARG A 48 17.87 4.73 12.38
CA ARG A 48 18.75 3.57 12.11
C ARG A 48 18.23 2.28 12.71
N ARG A 49 17.26 2.35 13.63
CA ARG A 49 16.78 1.22 14.45
C ARG A 49 15.28 0.96 14.30
N ASP A 50 14.55 1.83 13.62
CA ASP A 50 13.10 1.81 13.52
C ASP A 50 12.65 1.58 12.08
N ARG A 51 11.60 0.78 11.88
CA ARG A 51 10.95 0.58 10.57
C ARG A 51 10.25 1.84 10.06
N ALA A 52 9.96 2.80 10.92
CA ALA A 52 9.49 4.14 10.55
C ALA A 52 10.63 5.11 10.16
N ALA A 53 11.78 4.60 9.71
CA ALA A 53 13.01 5.34 9.43
C ALA A 53 12.79 6.61 8.60
N LEU A 54 11.93 6.57 7.58
CA LEU A 54 11.68 7.74 6.74
C LEU A 54 10.98 8.87 7.51
N GLY A 55 10.04 8.56 8.40
CA GLY A 55 9.39 9.56 9.25
C GLY A 55 10.40 10.28 10.14
N TRP A 56 11.26 9.52 10.82
CA TRP A 56 12.31 10.07 11.67
C TRP A 56 13.33 10.90 10.87
N ARG A 57 13.71 10.46 9.65
CA ARG A 57 14.62 11.23 8.77
C ARG A 57 13.99 12.52 8.27
N ALA A 58 12.71 12.50 7.88
CA ALA A 58 11.99 13.69 7.45
C ALA A 58 11.86 14.70 8.60
N THR A 59 11.56 14.23 9.81
CA THR A 59 11.53 15.08 10.99
C THR A 59 12.91 15.66 11.30
N ALA A 60 13.99 14.88 11.22
CA ALA A 60 15.34 15.38 11.40
C ALA A 60 15.69 16.49 10.39
N LEU A 61 15.30 16.30 9.10
CA LEU A 61 15.50 17.33 8.08
C LEU A 61 14.73 18.61 8.41
N ALA A 62 13.48 18.50 8.87
CA ALA A 62 12.69 19.65 9.32
C ALA A 62 13.42 20.41 10.44
N LEU A 63 13.91 19.69 11.45
CA LEU A 63 14.63 20.30 12.58
C LEU A 63 15.96 20.95 12.17
N LEU A 64 16.67 20.37 11.19
CA LEU A 64 17.88 20.97 10.65
C LEU A 64 17.57 22.28 9.88
N LEU A 65 16.47 22.32 9.12
CA LEU A 65 16.01 23.54 8.46
C LEU A 65 15.64 24.62 9.50
N TRP A 66 14.94 24.25 10.56
CA TRP A 66 14.60 25.16 11.65
C TRP A 66 15.84 25.71 12.36
N ALA A 67 16.79 24.82 12.71
CA ALA A 67 18.07 25.21 13.32
C ALA A 67 18.88 26.15 12.42
N GLY A 68 18.85 25.89 11.12
CA GLY A 68 19.48 26.76 10.11
C GLY A 68 18.85 28.17 10.11
N GLY A 69 17.51 28.28 10.22
CA GLY A 69 16.83 29.55 10.36
C GLY A 69 17.28 30.31 11.59
N MET A 70 17.40 29.61 12.73
CA MET A 70 17.91 30.23 13.98
C MET A 70 19.37 30.65 13.89
N ALA A 71 20.21 29.86 13.20
CA ALA A 71 21.60 30.24 12.96
C ALA A 71 21.73 31.51 12.09
N PHE A 72 20.84 31.71 11.10
CA PHE A 72 20.80 32.96 10.35
C PHE A 72 20.37 34.13 11.22
N ASN A 73 19.39 33.96 12.12
CA ASN A 73 19.02 35.02 13.07
C ASN A 73 20.19 35.38 14.01
N MET A 74 20.98 34.39 14.43
CA MET A 74 22.19 34.63 15.25
C MET A 74 23.25 35.44 14.45
N ILE A 75 23.47 35.11 13.17
CA ILE A 75 24.43 35.85 12.32
C ILE A 75 23.97 37.30 12.14
N ASP A 76 22.68 37.51 11.96
CA ASP A 76 22.08 38.84 11.84
C ASP A 76 22.27 39.66 13.13
N ALA A 77 21.98 39.05 14.28
CA ALA A 77 22.20 39.67 15.60
C ALA A 77 23.66 40.04 15.88
N LEU A 78 24.63 39.24 15.39
CA LEU A 78 26.05 39.51 15.50
C LEU A 78 26.57 40.55 14.47
N GLY A 79 25.91 40.64 13.33
CA GLY A 79 26.35 41.44 12.20
C GLY A 79 25.70 42.82 12.07
N ALA A 80 25.24 43.44 13.16
CA ALA A 80 24.49 44.69 13.16
C ALA A 80 25.08 45.75 12.22
N GLY A 81 24.58 45.79 10.97
CA GLY A 81 25.00 46.69 9.89
C GLY A 81 24.96 46.11 8.46
N ARG A 82 24.67 44.81 8.27
CA ARG A 82 24.51 44.17 6.95
C ARG A 82 23.08 43.68 6.77
N ALA A 83 22.13 44.60 6.82
CA ALA A 83 20.72 44.35 7.11
C ALA A 83 19.87 43.67 6.02
N ASP A 84 20.35 43.38 4.79
CA ASP A 84 19.40 43.12 3.70
C ASP A 84 19.22 41.64 3.28
N PHE A 85 20.08 40.72 3.71
CA PHE A 85 20.07 39.34 3.17
C PHE A 85 19.64 38.27 4.18
N THR A 86 19.93 38.41 5.45
CA THR A 86 19.76 37.40 6.49
C THR A 86 18.31 37.15 6.90
N PRO A 87 17.42 38.17 7.06
CA PRO A 87 16.03 37.94 7.45
C PRO A 87 15.25 37.11 6.43
N ARG A 88 15.57 37.26 5.14
CA ARG A 88 14.94 36.46 4.07
C ARG A 88 15.37 35.00 4.08
N ALA A 89 16.62 34.72 4.42
CA ALA A 89 17.15 33.36 4.52
C ALA A 89 16.59 32.61 5.73
N SER A 90 16.48 33.26 6.90
CA SER A 90 15.87 32.65 8.08
C SER A 90 14.40 32.34 7.85
N LEU A 91 13.63 33.28 7.28
CA LEU A 91 12.23 33.09 6.92
C LEU A 91 12.03 31.92 5.95
N PHE A 92 12.89 31.81 4.92
CA PHE A 92 12.85 30.71 3.97
C PHE A 92 13.02 29.36 4.68
N LEU A 93 13.98 29.23 5.57
CA LEU A 93 14.24 28.00 6.30
C LEU A 93 13.11 27.66 7.28
N TYR A 94 12.53 28.64 7.96
CA TYR A 94 11.37 28.43 8.81
C TYR A 94 10.11 28.02 8.05
N VAL A 95 9.91 28.51 6.85
CA VAL A 95 8.85 28.03 5.96
C VAL A 95 9.12 26.59 5.51
N LEU A 96 10.35 26.31 5.08
CA LEU A 96 10.72 25.00 4.57
C LEU A 96 10.70 23.90 5.64
N TYR A 97 10.81 24.22 6.94
CA TYR A 97 10.76 23.19 7.97
C TYR A 97 9.45 22.40 7.97
N GLY A 98 8.35 23.02 7.57
CA GLY A 98 7.05 22.37 7.48
C GLY A 98 6.94 21.36 6.33
N VAL A 99 7.72 21.52 5.24
CA VAL A 99 7.65 20.70 4.03
C VAL A 99 7.90 19.22 4.29
N PRO A 100 9.00 18.79 4.96
CA PRO A 100 9.22 17.39 5.29
C PRO A 100 8.15 16.81 6.22
N LEU A 101 7.59 17.63 7.12
CA LEU A 101 6.54 17.21 8.04
C LEU A 101 5.22 16.97 7.30
N VAL A 102 4.81 17.89 6.43
CA VAL A 102 3.60 17.73 5.61
C VAL A 102 3.75 16.55 4.66
N PHE A 103 4.91 16.37 4.04
CA PHE A 103 5.20 15.21 3.20
C PHE A 103 4.99 13.89 3.94
N ILE A 104 5.53 13.73 5.16
CA ILE A 104 5.38 12.48 5.90
C ILE A 104 3.97 12.26 6.45
N LEU A 105 3.25 13.35 6.74
CA LEU A 105 1.85 13.30 7.15
C LEU A 105 0.93 12.90 5.99
N ALA A 106 1.21 13.33 4.77
CA ALA A 106 0.47 12.98 3.57
C ALA A 106 0.68 11.52 3.14
N ARG A 107 1.85 10.94 3.43
CA ARG A 107 2.27 9.64 2.90
C ARG A 107 1.47 8.47 3.44
N ALA A 108 0.95 7.61 2.54
CA ALA A 108 0.32 6.35 2.90
C ALA A 108 1.35 5.24 3.22
N ARG A 109 0.86 4.05 3.56
CA ARG A 109 1.71 2.90 3.91
C ARG A 109 2.13 2.16 2.63
N ARG A 110 3.44 1.86 2.48
CA ARG A 110 3.99 1.04 1.37
C ARG A 110 3.68 1.57 -0.04
N GLU A 111 3.93 2.85 -0.26
CA GLU A 111 3.81 3.44 -1.58
C GLU A 111 5.02 3.13 -2.46
N ARG A 112 4.80 3.01 -3.77
CA ARG A 112 5.86 2.93 -4.79
C ARG A 112 6.73 4.20 -4.75
N VAL A 113 8.00 4.08 -5.10
CA VAL A 113 8.94 5.23 -5.12
C VAL A 113 8.42 6.35 -6.03
N SER A 114 7.81 6.01 -7.17
CA SER A 114 7.21 6.97 -8.10
C SER A 114 6.16 7.87 -7.44
N ILE A 115 5.27 7.30 -6.63
CA ILE A 115 4.26 8.05 -5.88
C ILE A 115 4.91 8.98 -4.85
N SER A 116 5.93 8.46 -4.14
CA SER A 116 6.67 9.28 -3.17
C SER A 116 7.41 10.45 -3.81
N LEU A 117 7.87 10.32 -5.06
CA LEU A 117 8.49 11.41 -5.81
C LEU A 117 7.46 12.50 -6.20
N ILE A 118 6.26 12.09 -6.59
CA ILE A 118 5.15 13.03 -6.87
C ILE A 118 4.81 13.82 -5.60
N ASP A 119 4.63 13.13 -4.47
CA ASP A 119 4.34 13.78 -3.19
C ASP A 119 5.47 14.72 -2.74
N ALA A 120 6.73 14.33 -2.96
CA ALA A 120 7.89 15.18 -2.66
C ALA A 120 7.94 16.44 -3.53
N ALA A 121 7.63 16.31 -4.83
CA ALA A 121 7.56 17.46 -5.75
C ALA A 121 6.42 18.41 -5.35
N MET A 122 5.24 17.90 -5.01
CA MET A 122 4.12 18.70 -4.51
C MET A 122 4.48 19.41 -3.18
N ALA A 123 5.14 18.72 -2.27
CA ALA A 123 5.57 19.29 -1.00
C ALA A 123 6.64 20.38 -1.19
N ALA A 124 7.59 20.19 -2.11
CA ALA A 124 8.59 21.20 -2.42
C ALA A 124 7.96 22.47 -3.02
N LEU A 125 7.04 22.31 -3.98
CA LEU A 125 6.32 23.43 -4.57
C LEU A 125 5.45 24.15 -3.52
N LEU A 126 4.80 23.40 -2.61
CA LEU A 126 4.07 23.99 -1.49
C LEU A 126 4.98 24.89 -0.63
N GLY A 127 6.21 24.45 -0.35
CA GLY A 127 7.20 25.26 0.36
C GLY A 127 7.55 26.55 -0.37
N VAL A 128 7.72 26.50 -1.71
CA VAL A 128 7.99 27.68 -2.53
C VAL A 128 6.81 28.66 -2.54
N LEU A 129 5.59 28.17 -2.74
CA LEU A 129 4.37 28.99 -2.70
C LEU A 129 4.20 29.66 -1.33
N PHE A 130 4.42 28.89 -0.28
CA PHE A 130 4.31 29.40 1.09
C PHE A 130 5.37 30.47 1.39
N PHE A 131 6.59 30.28 0.89
CA PHE A 131 7.67 31.27 1.01
C PHE A 131 7.35 32.57 0.27
N VAL A 132 6.86 32.49 -0.97
CA VAL A 132 6.47 33.68 -1.76
C VAL A 132 5.33 34.43 -1.07
N HIS A 133 4.36 33.69 -0.49
CA HIS A 133 3.31 34.29 0.30
C HIS A 133 3.85 35.00 1.54
N ALA A 134 4.76 34.36 2.30
CA ALA A 134 5.42 34.96 3.45
C ALA A 134 6.23 36.23 3.09
N GLN A 135 6.95 36.20 1.97
CA GLN A 135 7.70 37.37 1.48
C GLN A 135 6.79 38.56 1.11
N SER A 136 5.57 38.32 0.66
CA SER A 136 4.65 39.40 0.32
C SER A 136 4.29 40.29 1.53
N PHE A 137 4.42 39.76 2.74
CA PHE A 137 4.29 40.54 3.99
C PHE A 137 5.59 41.21 4.39
N ALA A 138 6.74 40.55 4.21
CA ALA A 138 8.04 41.06 4.62
C ALA A 138 8.60 42.15 3.67
N ALA A 139 8.13 42.22 2.43
CA ALA A 139 8.63 43.18 1.42
C ALA A 139 7.99 44.57 1.47
N ARG A 140 6.99 44.80 2.32
CA ARG A 140 6.40 46.13 2.52
C ARG A 140 7.32 46.97 3.37
N VAL A 141 7.78 48.10 2.84
CA VAL A 141 8.80 48.98 3.44
C VAL A 141 8.32 49.61 4.77
N ASP A 142 7.01 49.75 4.94
CA ASP A 142 6.38 50.06 6.25
C ASP A 142 5.76 48.75 6.73
N ILE A 143 6.42 48.12 7.72
CA ILE A 143 5.85 46.96 8.42
C ILE A 143 4.67 47.47 9.24
N ASP A 144 3.51 47.54 8.61
CA ASP A 144 2.24 47.80 9.27
C ASP A 144 1.97 46.64 10.23
N ASP A 145 1.48 46.91 11.45
CA ASP A 145 1.09 45.91 12.46
C ASP A 145 0.23 44.78 11.87
N HIS A 146 -0.54 45.08 10.81
CA HIS A 146 -1.32 44.10 10.06
C HIS A 146 -0.48 43.09 9.28
N ALA A 147 0.66 43.48 8.70
CA ALA A 147 1.53 42.58 7.95
C ALA A 147 2.22 41.56 8.87
N LEU A 148 2.72 42.01 10.01
CA LEU A 148 3.31 41.15 11.03
C LEU A 148 2.27 40.15 11.58
N SER A 149 1.08 40.65 11.95
CA SER A 149 -0.04 39.82 12.41
C SER A 149 -0.45 38.75 11.41
N ASN A 150 -0.49 39.08 10.10
CA ASN A 150 -0.83 38.11 9.04
C ASN A 150 0.25 37.04 8.87
N MET A 151 1.53 37.39 8.97
CA MET A 151 2.63 36.42 8.92
C MET A 151 2.59 35.47 10.12
N GLN A 152 2.36 35.98 11.33
CA GLN A 152 2.20 35.17 12.54
C GLN A 152 1.02 34.19 12.41
N ARG A 153 -0.15 34.67 11.97
CA ARG A 153 -1.34 33.81 11.71
C ARG A 153 -1.05 32.70 10.70
N MET A 154 -0.27 33.00 9.67
CA MET A 154 0.11 32.02 8.66
C MET A 154 0.92 30.87 9.28
N PHE A 155 1.92 31.17 10.12
CA PHE A 155 2.69 30.14 10.85
C PHE A 155 1.84 29.38 11.85
N ASP A 156 0.91 30.04 12.53
CA ASP A 156 -0.01 29.40 13.48
C ASP A 156 -0.91 28.38 12.75
N ILE A 157 -1.46 28.73 11.59
CA ILE A 157 -2.27 27.83 10.78
C ILE A 157 -1.41 26.64 10.31
N GLN A 158 -0.18 26.86 9.85
CA GLN A 158 0.73 25.78 9.45
C GLN A 158 1.00 24.82 10.62
N ASN A 159 1.34 25.35 11.78
CA ASN A 159 1.63 24.56 12.96
C ASN A 159 0.39 23.81 13.47
N LEU A 160 -0.79 24.46 13.43
CA LEU A 160 -2.06 23.83 13.75
C LEU A 160 -2.36 22.65 12.82
N CYS A 161 -2.21 22.83 11.51
CA CYS A 161 -2.39 21.75 10.53
C CYS A 161 -1.45 20.59 10.83
N ILE A 162 -0.16 20.85 11.06
CA ILE A 162 0.81 19.81 11.37
C ILE A 162 0.41 19.07 12.65
N ALA A 163 0.03 19.78 13.72
CA ALA A 163 -0.36 19.19 14.98
C ALA A 163 -1.63 18.32 14.87
N VAL A 164 -2.68 18.85 14.23
CA VAL A 164 -3.96 18.13 14.04
C VAL A 164 -3.73 16.87 13.21
N PHE A 165 -3.05 16.96 12.07
CA PHE A 165 -2.78 15.79 11.23
C PHE A 165 -1.87 14.77 11.91
N ALA A 166 -0.89 15.20 12.70
CA ALA A 166 -0.05 14.31 13.49
C ALA A 166 -0.86 13.52 14.53
N VAL A 167 -1.78 14.18 15.23
CA VAL A 167 -2.71 13.55 16.18
C VAL A 167 -3.63 12.55 15.46
N VAL A 168 -4.24 12.93 14.34
CA VAL A 168 -5.10 12.05 13.55
C VAL A 168 -4.34 10.80 13.09
N ARG A 169 -3.10 10.97 12.60
CA ARG A 169 -2.23 9.86 12.20
C ARG A 169 -1.80 8.98 13.37
N TRP A 170 -1.57 9.56 14.54
CA TRP A 170 -1.29 8.80 15.75
C TRP A 170 -2.48 7.94 16.18
N LEU A 171 -3.68 8.53 16.24
CA LEU A 171 -4.91 7.81 16.64
C LEU A 171 -5.30 6.70 15.65
N ALA A 172 -5.06 6.92 14.36
CA ALA A 172 -5.34 5.97 13.29
C ALA A 172 -4.20 4.94 13.04
N GLY A 173 -3.10 5.01 13.78
CA GLY A 173 -1.95 4.13 13.59
C GLY A 173 -2.25 2.67 13.90
N ASP A 174 -2.10 1.79 12.91
CA ASP A 174 -2.35 0.35 12.96
C ASP A 174 -1.07 -0.48 13.26
N VAL A 175 0.11 0.12 13.06
CA VAL A 175 1.42 -0.52 13.26
C VAL A 175 2.16 0.16 14.41
N PRO A 176 2.68 -0.61 15.38
CA PRO A 176 3.32 -0.07 16.59
C PRO A 176 4.41 0.96 16.32
N GLU A 177 5.30 0.71 15.34
CA GLU A 177 6.41 1.60 15.03
C GLU A 177 5.93 2.94 14.47
N ARG A 178 4.98 2.92 13.52
CA ARG A 178 4.38 4.15 12.99
C ARG A 178 3.60 4.92 14.03
N ARG A 179 2.88 4.21 14.89
CA ARG A 179 2.13 4.81 15.99
C ARG A 179 3.05 5.50 16.99
N THR A 180 4.19 4.87 17.31
CA THR A 180 5.22 5.46 18.16
C THR A 180 5.78 6.73 17.54
N PHE A 181 6.08 6.70 16.24
CA PHE A 181 6.55 7.87 15.51
C PHE A 181 5.50 9.00 15.50
N PHE A 182 4.26 8.72 15.08
CA PHE A 182 3.22 9.77 15.02
C PHE A 182 2.82 10.29 16.41
N ARG A 183 2.91 9.46 17.47
CA ARG A 183 2.75 9.94 18.84
C ARG A 183 3.83 10.98 19.19
N ALA A 184 5.08 10.67 18.90
CA ALA A 184 6.18 11.58 19.16
C ALA A 184 6.04 12.89 18.36
N LEU A 185 5.69 12.78 17.08
CA LEU A 185 5.44 13.93 16.21
C LEU A 185 4.25 14.76 16.69
N ALA A 186 3.14 14.12 17.12
CA ALA A 186 1.96 14.80 17.63
C ALA A 186 2.25 15.57 18.92
N MET A 187 2.98 14.96 19.86
CA MET A 187 3.37 15.61 21.11
C MET A 187 4.31 16.80 20.84
N TYR A 188 5.30 16.61 19.96
CA TYR A 188 6.17 17.69 19.51
C TYR A 188 5.37 18.83 18.88
N ALA A 189 4.55 18.51 17.88
CA ALA A 189 3.82 19.52 17.11
C ALA A 189 2.79 20.28 17.97
N ALA A 190 2.11 19.61 18.90
CA ALA A 190 1.18 20.23 19.82
C ALA A 190 1.91 21.18 20.81
N THR A 191 3.03 20.72 21.38
CA THR A 191 3.83 21.57 22.30
C THR A 191 4.44 22.74 21.53
N TYR A 192 4.95 22.52 20.32
CA TYR A 192 5.51 23.57 19.47
C TYR A 192 4.46 24.61 19.08
N LEU A 193 3.25 24.18 18.72
CA LEU A 193 2.12 25.07 18.40
C LEU A 193 1.81 25.99 19.59
N LEU A 194 1.71 25.44 20.81
CA LEU A 194 1.40 26.24 22.01
C LEU A 194 2.51 27.23 22.31
N VAL A 195 3.77 26.80 22.24
CA VAL A 195 4.93 27.69 22.50
C VAL A 195 5.05 28.75 21.41
N ALA A 196 4.96 28.38 20.13
CA ALA A 196 5.04 29.35 19.04
C ALA A 196 3.91 30.36 19.09
N TYR A 197 2.67 29.93 19.40
CA TYR A 197 1.54 30.84 19.59
C TYR A 197 1.76 31.81 20.74
N TYR A 198 2.26 31.32 21.89
CA TYR A 198 2.57 32.19 23.04
C TYR A 198 3.66 33.20 22.67
N ILE A 199 4.75 32.76 22.07
CA ILE A 199 5.86 33.66 21.67
C ILE A 199 5.37 34.70 20.64
N ASN A 200 4.62 34.28 19.63
CA ASN A 200 4.15 35.17 18.55
C ASN A 200 3.16 36.22 19.03
N HIS A 201 2.34 35.95 20.06
CA HIS A 201 1.21 36.85 20.41
C HIS A 201 1.32 37.49 21.80
N TYR A 202 2.15 36.97 22.70
CA TYR A 202 2.20 37.44 24.08
C TYR A 202 3.58 37.91 24.53
N THR A 203 4.63 37.72 23.75
CA THR A 203 5.94 38.31 24.02
C THR A 203 6.13 39.53 23.13
N SER A 204 6.66 40.64 23.68
CA SER A 204 7.05 41.78 22.88
C SER A 204 8.20 41.36 21.96
N GLY A 205 7.94 41.34 20.64
CA GLY A 205 8.74 40.67 19.63
C GLY A 205 10.16 41.17 19.39
N ASP A 206 10.76 41.93 20.32
CA ASP A 206 11.94 42.72 20.00
C ASP A 206 13.27 42.12 20.39
N ALA A 207 13.35 41.02 21.16
CA ALA A 207 14.68 40.45 21.40
C ALA A 207 14.64 38.99 21.89
N PHE A 208 15.32 38.08 21.16
CA PHE A 208 15.88 36.88 21.74
C PHE A 208 16.81 37.26 22.93
N GLY A 209 16.90 36.41 23.94
CA GLY A 209 17.64 36.66 25.15
C GLY A 209 16.75 36.89 26.38
N ALA A 210 15.46 36.68 26.27
CA ALA A 210 14.50 36.70 27.35
C ALA A 210 14.27 35.28 27.93
N TYR A 211 13.81 35.19 29.18
CA TYR A 211 13.43 33.89 29.78
C TYR A 211 12.34 33.13 29.01
N ALA A 212 11.57 33.81 28.15
CA ALA A 212 10.64 33.19 27.25
C ALA A 212 11.31 32.22 26.24
N ASP A 213 12.59 32.42 25.92
CA ASP A 213 13.36 31.56 25.04
C ASP A 213 13.48 30.12 25.58
N LEU A 214 13.49 29.96 26.92
CA LEU A 214 13.48 28.63 27.55
C LEU A 214 12.29 27.77 27.12
N LEU A 215 11.15 28.40 26.79
CA LEU A 215 9.97 27.68 26.30
C LEU A 215 10.20 27.10 24.91
N ILE A 216 11.01 27.76 24.07
CA ILE A 216 11.32 27.32 22.70
C ILE A 216 12.10 26.00 22.71
N ASP A 217 12.94 25.76 23.72
CA ASP A 217 13.70 24.52 23.87
C ASP A 217 12.80 23.31 24.14
N LEU A 218 11.67 23.51 24.84
CA LEU A 218 10.84 22.42 25.37
C LEU A 218 10.33 21.43 24.30
N PRO A 219 9.73 21.85 23.16
CA PRO A 219 9.24 20.91 22.16
C PRO A 219 10.37 20.10 21.54
N PHE A 220 11.54 20.68 21.33
CA PHE A 220 12.69 19.98 20.75
C PHE A 220 13.27 18.95 21.72
N LEU A 221 13.46 19.32 22.97
CA LEU A 221 13.93 18.41 24.02
C LEU A 221 12.93 17.28 24.27
N LEU A 222 11.61 17.58 24.26
CA LEU A 222 10.56 16.57 24.35
C LEU A 222 10.67 15.58 23.20
N LEU A 223 10.82 16.05 21.97
CA LEU A 223 10.98 15.17 20.80
C LEU A 223 12.26 14.32 20.90
N ALA A 224 13.37 14.89 21.34
CA ALA A 224 14.61 14.15 21.58
C ALA A 224 14.41 13.02 22.61
N LEU A 225 13.74 13.30 23.72
CA LEU A 225 13.41 12.30 24.74
C LEU A 225 12.53 11.19 24.20
N LEU A 226 11.49 11.54 23.41
CA LEU A 226 10.59 10.57 22.82
C LEU A 226 11.28 9.72 21.76
N ALA A 227 12.19 10.29 20.96
CA ALA A 227 12.98 9.57 19.98
C ALA A 227 13.96 8.58 20.62
N LEU A 228 14.56 8.94 21.76
CA LEU A 228 15.48 8.11 22.53
C LEU A 228 14.75 7.04 23.38
N SER A 229 13.47 7.24 23.65
CA SER A 229 12.65 6.29 24.43
C SER A 229 12.44 4.99 23.66
N GLN A 230 12.68 3.86 24.32
CA GLN A 230 12.45 2.53 23.75
C GLN A 230 11.04 1.98 24.03
N ALA A 231 10.25 2.70 24.85
CA ALA A 231 8.91 2.24 25.22
C ALA A 231 7.95 2.26 24.02
N PRO A 232 7.41 1.10 23.61
CA PRO A 232 6.40 1.07 22.55
C PRO A 232 5.14 1.81 23.02
N ALA A 233 4.46 2.48 22.08
CA ALA A 233 3.15 3.04 22.37
C ALA A 233 2.18 1.92 22.73
N ARG A 234 1.45 2.03 23.85
CA ARG A 234 0.37 1.09 24.17
C ARG A 234 -0.59 0.97 22.98
N VAL A 235 -0.87 -0.26 22.58
CA VAL A 235 -1.72 -0.54 21.42
C VAL A 235 -3.18 -0.40 21.86
N LEU A 236 -3.74 0.78 21.67
CA LEU A 236 -5.18 0.90 21.48
C LEU A 236 -5.44 0.50 20.02
N THR A 237 -6.19 -0.54 19.77
CA THR A 237 -6.52 -0.94 18.40
C THR A 237 -7.47 0.11 17.81
N PRO A 238 -7.07 0.88 16.79
CA PRO A 238 -7.97 1.84 16.19
C PRO A 238 -9.11 1.09 15.49
N HIS A 239 -10.29 1.71 15.44
CA HIS A 239 -11.40 1.12 14.67
C HIS A 239 -10.94 0.92 13.21
N PRO A 240 -11.09 -0.29 12.62
CA PRO A 240 -10.53 -0.61 11.29
C PRO A 240 -10.99 0.33 10.17
N ARG A 241 -12.22 0.85 10.26
CA ARG A 241 -12.75 1.84 9.29
C ARG A 241 -12.02 3.16 9.41
N MET A 242 -11.81 3.67 10.63
CA MET A 242 -11.09 4.92 10.88
C MET A 242 -9.64 4.85 10.37
N ALA A 243 -8.92 3.77 10.66
CA ALA A 243 -7.56 3.59 10.18
C ALA A 243 -7.50 3.61 8.63
N ARG A 244 -8.42 2.91 7.95
CA ARG A 244 -8.52 2.90 6.48
C ARG A 244 -8.87 4.27 5.91
N THR A 245 -9.84 4.98 6.49
CA THR A 245 -10.24 6.31 6.03
C THR A 245 -9.10 7.31 6.15
N VAL A 246 -8.40 7.35 7.28
CA VAL A 246 -7.25 8.25 7.48
C VAL A 246 -6.09 7.91 6.56
N GLN A 247 -5.85 6.62 6.27
CA GLN A 247 -4.83 6.22 5.30
C GLN A 247 -5.19 6.64 3.87
N ALA A 248 -6.46 6.54 3.51
CA ALA A 248 -6.95 6.95 2.18
C ALA A 248 -6.99 8.48 2.01
N ALA A 249 -7.36 9.22 3.07
CA ALA A 249 -7.48 10.68 3.02
C ALA A 249 -6.11 11.40 3.12
N GLY A 250 -5.12 10.79 3.77
CA GLY A 250 -3.79 11.39 3.95
C GLY A 250 -3.19 11.99 2.69
N PRO A 251 -3.21 11.29 1.56
CA PRO A 251 -2.68 11.78 0.29
C PRO A 251 -3.34 13.04 -0.27
N MET A 252 -4.56 13.35 0.14
CA MET A 252 -5.27 14.55 -0.31
C MET A 252 -4.76 15.84 0.34
N ILE A 253 -3.96 15.74 1.41
CA ILE A 253 -3.45 16.91 2.15
C ILE A 253 -2.59 17.81 1.27
N LEU A 254 -1.64 17.25 0.52
CA LEU A 254 -0.72 18.02 -0.32
C LEU A 254 -1.44 18.78 -1.46
N PRO A 255 -2.27 18.14 -2.30
CA PRO A 255 -2.99 18.88 -3.34
C PRO A 255 -3.96 19.92 -2.75
N LEU A 256 -4.63 19.64 -1.64
CA LEU A 256 -5.52 20.61 -0.99
C LEU A 256 -4.73 21.82 -0.46
N LEU A 257 -3.59 21.60 0.19
CA LEU A 257 -2.74 22.70 0.67
C LEU A 257 -2.16 23.51 -0.50
N LEU A 258 -1.76 22.86 -1.59
CA LEU A 258 -1.32 23.57 -2.81
C LEU A 258 -2.41 24.47 -3.40
N LEU A 259 -3.66 23.99 -3.44
CA LEU A 259 -4.80 24.79 -3.89
C LEU A 259 -5.04 25.99 -2.97
N VAL A 260 -5.08 25.76 -1.65
CA VAL A 260 -5.31 26.83 -0.66
C VAL A 260 -4.19 27.87 -0.70
N VAL A 261 -2.93 27.45 -0.61
CA VAL A 261 -1.79 28.39 -0.63
C VAL A 261 -1.67 29.05 -2.00
N GLY A 262 -1.95 28.32 -3.09
CA GLY A 262 -2.00 28.87 -4.44
C GLY A 262 -3.00 30.05 -4.56
N THR A 263 -4.20 29.94 -3.95
CA THR A 263 -5.17 31.05 -3.94
C THR A 263 -4.64 32.28 -3.19
N LEU A 264 -3.89 32.09 -2.11
CA LEU A 264 -3.28 33.18 -1.34
C LEU A 264 -2.16 33.90 -2.11
N VAL A 265 -1.52 33.22 -3.07
CA VAL A 265 -0.39 33.74 -3.87
C VAL A 265 -0.85 34.39 -5.16
N VAL A 266 -2.09 34.18 -5.61
CA VAL A 266 -2.60 34.65 -6.94
C VAL A 266 -2.34 36.11 -7.20
N ASP A 267 -2.60 36.98 -6.22
CA ASP A 267 -2.48 38.45 -6.37
C ASP A 267 -1.02 38.94 -6.40
N HIS A 268 -0.08 38.14 -5.91
CA HIS A 268 1.32 38.52 -5.76
C HIS A 268 2.23 37.85 -6.79
N ALA A 269 1.94 36.59 -7.16
CA ALA A 269 2.74 35.81 -8.10
C ALA A 269 1.86 34.84 -8.91
N ARG A 270 1.00 35.40 -9.77
CA ARG A 270 0.01 34.66 -10.57
C ARG A 270 0.57 33.44 -11.33
N PRO A 271 1.72 33.54 -12.05
CA PRO A 271 2.27 32.38 -12.76
C PRO A 271 2.63 31.22 -11.82
N LEU A 272 3.15 31.54 -10.64
CA LEU A 272 3.51 30.55 -9.65
C LEU A 272 2.26 29.92 -8.99
N ALA A 273 1.23 30.70 -8.72
CA ALA A 273 -0.06 30.19 -8.24
C ALA A 273 -0.69 29.21 -9.25
N VAL A 274 -0.69 29.58 -10.54
CA VAL A 274 -1.18 28.72 -11.64
C VAL A 274 -0.37 27.42 -11.70
N SER A 275 0.96 27.47 -11.57
CA SER A 275 1.78 26.27 -11.51
C SER A 275 1.42 25.38 -10.31
N GLY A 276 1.10 25.98 -9.16
CA GLY A 276 0.59 25.25 -7.98
C GLY A 276 -0.71 24.50 -8.25
N PHE A 277 -1.68 25.16 -8.92
CA PHE A 277 -2.95 24.53 -9.30
C PHE A 277 -2.76 23.37 -10.28
N VAL A 278 -1.92 23.59 -11.31
CA VAL A 278 -1.61 22.57 -12.31
C VAL A 278 -0.93 21.37 -11.65
N VAL A 279 0.10 21.59 -10.83
CA VAL A 279 0.83 20.51 -10.14
C VAL A 279 -0.07 19.80 -9.14
N ALA A 280 -0.93 20.51 -8.40
CA ALA A 280 -1.91 19.89 -7.50
C ALA A 280 -2.85 18.94 -8.25
N THR A 281 -3.40 19.39 -9.36
CA THR A 281 -4.37 18.64 -10.17
C THR A 281 -3.71 17.45 -10.88
N LEU A 282 -2.60 17.69 -11.59
CA LEU A 282 -1.88 16.65 -12.31
C LEU A 282 -1.21 15.65 -11.35
N GLY A 283 -0.61 16.15 -10.27
CA GLY A 283 0.01 15.31 -9.25
C GLY A 283 -1.00 14.37 -8.57
N PHE A 284 -2.16 14.90 -8.19
CA PHE A 284 -3.25 14.10 -7.65
C PHE A 284 -3.79 13.09 -8.67
N GLY A 285 -4.03 13.52 -9.91
CA GLY A 285 -4.51 12.65 -10.99
C GLY A 285 -3.54 11.51 -11.29
N LEU A 286 -2.25 11.82 -11.51
CA LEU A 286 -1.22 10.82 -11.77
C LEU A 286 -1.05 9.85 -10.60
N ARG A 287 -1.05 10.36 -9.37
CA ARG A 287 -1.00 9.54 -8.16
C ARG A 287 -2.20 8.57 -8.09
N SER A 288 -3.40 9.07 -8.36
CA SER A 288 -4.63 8.26 -8.34
C SER A 288 -4.60 7.16 -9.39
N ILE A 289 -4.14 7.45 -10.61
CA ILE A 289 -3.98 6.47 -11.67
C ILE A 289 -2.99 5.37 -11.25
N LEU A 290 -1.81 5.75 -10.73
CA LEU A 290 -0.80 4.77 -10.30
C LEU A 290 -1.29 3.85 -9.17
N LEU A 291 -2.06 4.40 -8.22
CA LEU A 291 -2.68 3.60 -7.16
C LEU A 291 -3.76 2.66 -7.68
N GLN A 292 -4.57 3.12 -8.64
CA GLN A 292 -5.64 2.31 -9.23
C GLN A 292 -5.07 1.15 -10.04
N VAL A 293 -4.01 1.38 -10.82
CA VAL A 293 -3.29 0.33 -11.56
C VAL A 293 -2.72 -0.71 -10.58
N ASP A 294 -2.05 -0.27 -9.48
CA ASP A 294 -1.50 -1.20 -8.47
C ASP A 294 -2.60 -2.05 -7.80
N LEU A 295 -3.77 -1.47 -7.54
CA LEU A 295 -4.91 -2.20 -6.99
C LEU A 295 -5.47 -3.22 -7.99
N MET A 296 -5.61 -2.85 -9.27
CA MET A 296 -6.06 -3.76 -10.33
C MET A 296 -5.10 -4.93 -10.52
N GLU A 297 -3.77 -4.69 -10.54
CA GLU A 297 -2.75 -5.75 -10.64
C GLU A 297 -2.83 -6.73 -9.46
N ARG A 298 -2.99 -6.23 -8.24
CA ARG A 298 -3.13 -7.07 -7.04
C ARG A 298 -4.44 -7.87 -7.06
N GLN A 299 -5.52 -7.25 -7.49
CA GLN A 299 -6.81 -7.93 -7.60
C GLN A 299 -6.75 -9.04 -8.65
N ALA A 300 -6.18 -8.79 -9.84
CA ALA A 300 -5.98 -9.80 -10.87
C ALA A 300 -5.13 -10.98 -10.36
N SER A 301 -4.06 -10.69 -9.60
CA SER A 301 -3.22 -11.73 -9.00
C SER A 301 -3.98 -12.58 -7.97
N LEU A 302 -4.82 -11.95 -7.13
CA LEU A 302 -5.66 -12.66 -6.16
C LEU A 302 -6.72 -13.50 -6.85
N ASP A 303 -7.35 -12.97 -7.91
CA ASP A 303 -8.32 -13.70 -8.72
C ASP A 303 -7.68 -14.92 -9.40
N GLN A 304 -6.46 -14.77 -9.92
CA GLN A 304 -5.71 -15.88 -10.52
C GLN A 304 -5.41 -16.98 -9.48
N LEU A 305 -4.95 -16.60 -8.28
CA LEU A 305 -4.74 -17.55 -7.17
C LEU A 305 -6.04 -18.21 -6.71
N ALA A 306 -7.17 -17.50 -6.75
CA ALA A 306 -8.49 -18.02 -6.41
C ALA A 306 -9.08 -18.96 -7.47
N ARG A 307 -8.50 -19.07 -8.70
CA ARG A 307 -8.94 -19.92 -9.81
C ARG A 307 -8.17 -21.22 -9.91
N GLN A 308 -7.05 -21.37 -9.19
CA GLN A 308 -6.27 -22.59 -9.17
C GLN A 308 -6.54 -23.42 -7.91
N ASP A 309 -6.40 -24.75 -8.04
CA ASP A 309 -6.38 -25.65 -6.90
C ASP A 309 -5.04 -25.54 -6.15
N GLY A 310 -5.09 -25.26 -4.86
CA GLY A 310 -3.91 -24.98 -4.06
C GLY A 310 -2.96 -26.17 -3.88
N LEU A 311 -3.43 -27.42 -4.09
CA LEU A 311 -2.61 -28.63 -3.97
C LEU A 311 -1.96 -28.99 -5.30
N THR A 312 -2.74 -28.96 -6.40
CA THR A 312 -2.35 -29.54 -7.69
C THR A 312 -1.91 -28.50 -8.72
N GLY A 313 -2.25 -27.21 -8.52
CA GLY A 313 -1.88 -26.13 -9.43
C GLY A 313 -2.60 -26.14 -10.79
N VAL A 314 -3.58 -27.04 -11.01
CA VAL A 314 -4.51 -26.98 -12.14
C VAL A 314 -5.70 -26.06 -11.80
N ALA A 315 -6.59 -25.80 -12.77
CA ALA A 315 -7.80 -25.04 -12.49
C ALA A 315 -8.62 -25.68 -11.36
N ASN A 316 -9.25 -24.89 -10.51
CA ASN A 316 -10.20 -25.40 -9.52
C ASN A 316 -11.61 -25.50 -10.11
N ARG A 317 -12.55 -26.04 -9.37
CA ARG A 317 -13.94 -26.22 -9.80
C ARG A 317 -14.59 -24.92 -10.29
N ARG A 318 -14.33 -23.78 -9.60
CA ARG A 318 -14.91 -22.48 -10.02
C ARG A 318 -14.40 -22.07 -11.41
N GLU A 319 -13.13 -22.25 -11.67
CA GLU A 319 -12.54 -21.94 -12.98
C GLU A 319 -13.03 -22.93 -14.04
N PHE A 320 -13.16 -24.22 -13.69
CA PHE A 320 -13.75 -25.22 -14.57
C PHE A 320 -15.15 -24.81 -15.04
N ASP A 321 -16.05 -24.45 -14.11
CA ASP A 321 -17.43 -24.05 -14.43
C ASP A 321 -17.46 -22.84 -15.39
N ALA A 322 -16.57 -21.85 -15.16
CA ALA A 322 -16.44 -20.69 -16.02
C ALA A 322 -15.91 -21.03 -17.42
N LEU A 323 -14.88 -21.89 -17.50
CA LEU A 323 -14.29 -22.34 -18.77
C LEU A 323 -15.26 -23.19 -19.57
N LEU A 324 -15.96 -24.14 -18.94
CA LEU A 324 -16.92 -25.00 -19.60
C LEU A 324 -18.04 -24.16 -20.25
N LEU A 325 -18.59 -23.19 -19.51
CA LEU A 325 -19.62 -22.31 -20.03
C LEU A 325 -19.11 -21.43 -21.19
N ALA A 326 -17.85 -20.95 -21.09
CA ALA A 326 -17.24 -20.14 -22.13
C ALA A 326 -17.01 -20.95 -23.42
N GLU A 327 -16.45 -22.17 -23.31
CA GLU A 327 -16.18 -23.04 -24.44
C GLU A 327 -17.47 -23.59 -25.06
N TRP A 328 -18.47 -23.91 -24.27
CA TRP A 328 -19.81 -24.27 -24.74
C TRP A 328 -20.44 -23.13 -25.58
N ASN A 329 -20.40 -21.90 -25.07
CA ASN A 329 -20.88 -20.72 -25.78
C ASN A 329 -20.09 -20.48 -27.09
N ARG A 330 -18.78 -20.74 -27.10
CA ARG A 330 -17.93 -20.65 -28.29
C ARG A 330 -18.32 -21.70 -29.28
N ALA A 331 -18.40 -22.97 -28.89
CA ALA A 331 -18.77 -24.12 -29.73
C ALA A 331 -20.12 -23.91 -30.41
N ARG A 332 -21.12 -23.43 -29.64
CA ARG A 332 -22.46 -23.12 -30.17
C ARG A 332 -22.45 -22.00 -31.22
N ARG A 333 -21.62 -20.95 -31.04
CA ARG A 333 -21.54 -19.86 -32.04
C ARG A 333 -20.76 -20.23 -33.30
N SER A 334 -19.70 -21.02 -33.16
CA SER A 334 -18.82 -21.39 -34.28
C SER A 334 -19.21 -22.69 -34.97
N GLY A 335 -20.18 -23.44 -34.45
CA GLY A 335 -20.56 -24.73 -34.96
C GLY A 335 -19.45 -25.78 -34.83
N THR A 336 -18.63 -25.71 -33.77
CA THR A 336 -17.52 -26.63 -33.53
C THR A 336 -17.86 -27.62 -32.42
N GLU A 337 -17.18 -28.76 -32.43
CA GLU A 337 -17.35 -29.80 -31.43
C GLU A 337 -16.77 -29.38 -30.07
N LEU A 338 -17.27 -30.00 -28.99
CA LEU A 338 -16.79 -29.84 -27.62
C LEU A 338 -16.82 -31.19 -26.90
N GLY A 339 -15.65 -31.66 -26.46
CA GLY A 339 -15.48 -32.81 -25.58
C GLY A 339 -15.32 -32.39 -24.11
N LEU A 340 -15.87 -33.20 -23.20
CA LEU A 340 -15.66 -33.10 -21.78
C LEU A 340 -15.29 -34.46 -21.21
N LEU A 341 -14.18 -34.52 -20.47
CA LEU A 341 -13.75 -35.72 -19.75
C LEU A 341 -13.95 -35.48 -18.28
N LEU A 342 -14.62 -36.35 -17.55
CA LEU A 342 -14.60 -36.45 -16.11
C LEU A 342 -13.79 -37.65 -15.68
N LEU A 343 -12.85 -37.47 -14.78
CA LEU A 343 -11.88 -38.48 -14.37
C LEU A 343 -11.91 -38.64 -12.85
N ASP A 344 -11.75 -39.86 -12.37
CA ASP A 344 -11.68 -40.15 -10.94
C ASP A 344 -10.59 -41.21 -10.69
N ILE A 345 -9.80 -40.99 -9.63
CA ILE A 345 -8.71 -41.92 -9.26
C ILE A 345 -9.32 -43.14 -8.58
N ASP A 346 -9.16 -44.28 -9.22
CA ASP A 346 -9.73 -45.53 -8.73
C ASP A 346 -9.20 -45.91 -7.35
N HIS A 347 -10.11 -46.25 -6.44
CA HIS A 347 -9.80 -46.69 -5.08
C HIS A 347 -8.96 -45.69 -4.26
N PHE A 348 -9.02 -44.39 -4.55
CA PHE A 348 -8.18 -43.39 -3.90
C PHE A 348 -8.36 -43.33 -2.37
N LYS A 349 -9.58 -43.58 -1.86
CA LYS A 349 -9.80 -43.69 -0.43
C LYS A 349 -8.98 -44.82 0.18
N ALA A 350 -8.99 -46.02 -0.46
CA ALA A 350 -8.20 -47.16 0.04
C ALA A 350 -6.68 -46.88 -0.05
N PHE A 351 -6.24 -46.14 -1.06
CA PHE A 351 -4.87 -45.67 -1.17
C PHE A 351 -4.49 -44.78 0.04
N ASN A 352 -5.34 -43.78 0.36
CA ASN A 352 -5.15 -42.91 1.52
C ASN A 352 -5.15 -43.68 2.87
N ASP A 353 -6.08 -44.63 3.02
CA ASP A 353 -6.20 -45.43 4.25
C ASP A 353 -4.94 -46.29 4.45
N ARG A 354 -4.28 -46.71 3.36
CA ARG A 354 -3.07 -47.55 3.39
C ARG A 354 -1.78 -46.75 3.57
N HIS A 355 -1.66 -45.59 2.90
CA HIS A 355 -0.39 -44.87 2.76
C HIS A 355 -0.40 -43.49 3.46
N GLY A 356 -1.55 -43.10 4.00
CA GLY A 356 -1.76 -41.82 4.66
C GLY A 356 -2.02 -40.65 3.71
N HIS A 357 -2.67 -39.61 4.22
CA HIS A 357 -3.03 -38.43 3.44
C HIS A 357 -1.85 -37.71 2.74
N PRO A 358 -0.63 -37.63 3.33
CA PRO A 358 0.50 -37.03 2.61
C PRO A 358 0.92 -37.77 1.35
N ALA A 359 0.71 -39.11 1.30
CA ALA A 359 0.93 -39.91 0.09
C ALA A 359 -0.18 -39.65 -0.93
N GLY A 360 -1.43 -39.52 -0.49
CA GLY A 360 -2.55 -39.14 -1.36
C GLY A 360 -2.35 -37.77 -1.99
N ASP A 361 -1.85 -36.80 -1.23
CA ASP A 361 -1.55 -35.45 -1.77
C ASP A 361 -0.48 -35.51 -2.87
N ARG A 362 0.59 -36.31 -2.69
CA ARG A 362 1.60 -36.52 -3.73
C ARG A 362 1.02 -37.22 -4.96
N CYS A 363 0.14 -38.20 -4.75
CA CYS A 363 -0.56 -38.89 -5.84
C CYS A 363 -1.41 -37.90 -6.64
N LEU A 364 -2.21 -37.06 -6.00
CA LEU A 364 -3.01 -36.02 -6.67
C LEU A 364 -2.14 -35.05 -7.45
N GLN A 365 -1.02 -34.60 -6.91
CA GLN A 365 -0.06 -33.71 -7.58
C GLN A 365 0.54 -34.39 -8.82
N ALA A 366 0.94 -35.65 -8.69
CA ALA A 366 1.54 -36.40 -9.79
C ALA A 366 0.53 -36.68 -10.92
N VAL A 367 -0.70 -37.07 -10.58
CA VAL A 367 -1.79 -37.26 -11.55
C VAL A 367 -2.08 -35.93 -12.27
N ALA A 368 -2.26 -34.84 -11.54
CA ALA A 368 -2.49 -33.51 -12.13
C ALA A 368 -1.38 -33.10 -13.11
N ALA A 369 -0.12 -33.36 -12.77
CA ALA A 369 1.03 -33.07 -13.61
C ALA A 369 0.98 -33.88 -14.94
N VAL A 370 0.64 -35.19 -14.88
CA VAL A 370 0.49 -36.05 -16.04
C VAL A 370 -0.68 -35.61 -16.92
N LEU A 371 -1.83 -35.29 -16.31
CA LEU A 371 -2.99 -34.79 -17.04
C LEU A 371 -2.66 -33.50 -17.79
N LYS A 372 -2.00 -32.54 -17.12
CA LYS A 372 -1.58 -31.26 -17.71
C LYS A 372 -0.56 -31.44 -18.84
N ALA A 373 0.39 -32.35 -18.70
CA ALA A 373 1.40 -32.65 -19.75
C ALA A 373 0.78 -33.32 -20.96
N SER A 374 -0.22 -34.20 -20.77
CA SER A 374 -0.86 -34.98 -21.82
C SER A 374 -1.97 -34.22 -22.55
N ALA A 375 -2.65 -33.29 -21.91
CA ALA A 375 -3.62 -32.35 -22.49
C ALA A 375 -2.89 -31.12 -23.05
N GLY A 376 -1.93 -31.32 -23.94
CA GLY A 376 -0.97 -30.27 -24.36
C GLY A 376 -1.42 -29.41 -25.54
N ARG A 377 -2.66 -29.49 -26.03
CA ARG A 377 -3.17 -28.61 -27.10
C ARG A 377 -3.49 -27.22 -26.55
N ALA A 378 -3.19 -26.19 -27.34
CA ALA A 378 -3.65 -24.83 -27.04
C ALA A 378 -5.20 -24.79 -27.07
N GLY A 379 -5.84 -24.82 -25.91
CA GLY A 379 -7.29 -24.85 -25.78
C GLY A 379 -7.78 -25.94 -24.82
N ASP A 380 -7.05 -27.03 -24.63
CA ASP A 380 -7.39 -28.05 -23.65
C ASP A 380 -7.20 -27.46 -22.23
N SER A 381 -8.15 -27.69 -21.35
CA SER A 381 -8.09 -27.17 -19.96
C SER A 381 -8.28 -28.31 -18.98
N VAL A 382 -7.35 -28.42 -18.02
CA VAL A 382 -7.37 -29.42 -16.94
C VAL A 382 -7.77 -28.75 -15.65
N ALA A 383 -8.70 -29.33 -14.92
CA ALA A 383 -9.18 -28.84 -13.63
C ALA A 383 -9.29 -29.99 -12.61
N ARG A 384 -9.20 -29.63 -11.33
CA ARG A 384 -9.61 -30.51 -10.22
C ARG A 384 -11.05 -30.17 -9.85
N TYR A 385 -11.95 -31.12 -10.13
CA TYR A 385 -13.37 -30.94 -9.99
C TYR A 385 -13.86 -31.18 -8.54
N GLY A 386 -13.25 -32.14 -7.83
CA GLY A 386 -13.54 -32.47 -6.44
C GLY A 386 -12.37 -33.21 -5.80
N GLY A 387 -12.49 -33.80 -4.64
CA GLY A 387 -11.44 -34.52 -3.89
C GLY A 387 -10.40 -35.23 -4.74
N GLU A 388 -10.76 -36.40 -5.31
CA GLU A 388 -9.94 -37.16 -6.26
C GLU A 388 -10.40 -37.04 -7.72
N GLU A 389 -11.34 -36.14 -8.01
CA GLU A 389 -11.94 -35.97 -9.32
C GLU A 389 -11.26 -34.87 -10.11
N PHE A 390 -11.00 -35.12 -11.38
CA PHE A 390 -10.47 -34.19 -12.36
C PHE A 390 -11.41 -34.02 -13.54
N ALA A 391 -11.27 -32.91 -14.27
CA ALA A 391 -12.00 -32.66 -15.49
C ALA A 391 -11.06 -32.15 -16.60
N VAL A 392 -11.32 -32.50 -17.84
CA VAL A 392 -10.61 -31.96 -19.01
C VAL A 392 -11.62 -31.48 -20.03
N ILE A 393 -11.54 -30.21 -20.40
CA ILE A 393 -12.35 -29.60 -21.48
C ILE A 393 -11.53 -29.66 -22.76
N VAL A 394 -12.12 -30.20 -23.84
CA VAL A 394 -11.44 -30.46 -25.15
C VAL A 394 -12.25 -29.77 -26.24
N PRO A 395 -12.00 -28.51 -26.55
CA PRO A 395 -12.72 -27.79 -27.60
C PRO A 395 -12.21 -28.09 -28.99
N GLY A 396 -13.10 -28.08 -29.98
CA GLY A 396 -12.78 -28.16 -31.41
C GLY A 396 -12.09 -29.46 -31.83
N SER A 397 -12.37 -30.56 -31.15
CA SER A 397 -11.79 -31.88 -31.44
C SER A 397 -12.87 -32.87 -31.85
N ALA A 398 -12.68 -33.58 -32.97
CA ALA A 398 -13.55 -34.67 -33.38
C ALA A 398 -13.62 -35.76 -32.27
N LEU A 399 -14.70 -36.49 -32.19
CA LEU A 399 -14.94 -37.54 -31.19
C LEU A 399 -13.76 -38.52 -31.07
N SER A 400 -13.22 -38.96 -32.20
CA SER A 400 -12.05 -39.87 -32.22
C SER A 400 -10.82 -39.25 -31.54
N GLY A 401 -10.62 -37.94 -31.68
CA GLY A 401 -9.53 -37.21 -31.02
C GLY A 401 -9.75 -37.08 -29.50
N VAL A 402 -11.00 -36.85 -29.05
CA VAL A 402 -11.37 -36.81 -27.64
C VAL A 402 -11.17 -38.17 -26.98
N LEU A 403 -11.63 -39.26 -27.60
CA LEU A 403 -11.44 -40.62 -27.10
C LEU A 403 -9.96 -41.03 -27.07
N ALA A 404 -9.19 -40.69 -28.12
CA ALA A 404 -7.75 -40.94 -28.13
C ALA A 404 -7.01 -40.16 -27.03
N LEU A 405 -7.45 -38.93 -26.70
CA LEU A 405 -6.90 -38.19 -25.59
C LEU A 405 -7.26 -38.88 -24.26
N ALA A 406 -8.52 -39.24 -24.05
CA ALA A 406 -8.97 -39.91 -22.83
C ALA A 406 -8.17 -41.20 -22.56
N GLU A 407 -7.97 -42.04 -23.61
CA GLU A 407 -7.19 -43.29 -23.47
C GLU A 407 -5.69 -43.02 -23.19
N ARG A 408 -5.09 -41.98 -23.81
CA ARG A 408 -3.72 -41.56 -23.48
C ARG A 408 -3.60 -41.12 -22.03
N LEU A 409 -4.56 -40.35 -21.51
CA LEU A 409 -4.59 -39.91 -20.14
C LEU A 409 -4.67 -41.08 -19.17
N ARG A 410 -5.56 -42.05 -19.44
CA ARG A 410 -5.71 -43.28 -18.69
C ARG A 410 -4.39 -44.05 -18.61
N GLN A 411 -3.79 -44.34 -19.77
CA GLN A 411 -2.52 -45.08 -19.86
C GLN A 411 -1.36 -44.33 -19.20
N ALA A 412 -1.30 -43.02 -19.33
CA ALA A 412 -0.26 -42.19 -18.72
C ALA A 412 -0.36 -42.19 -17.19
N VAL A 413 -1.56 -42.23 -16.63
CA VAL A 413 -1.75 -42.35 -15.18
C VAL A 413 -1.46 -43.78 -14.70
N GLU A 414 -1.88 -44.81 -15.43
CA GLU A 414 -1.58 -46.20 -15.10
C GLU A 414 -0.07 -46.48 -15.10
N ALA A 415 0.67 -45.86 -15.98
CA ALA A 415 2.13 -45.96 -16.10
C ALA A 415 2.90 -45.05 -15.14
N LEU A 416 2.20 -44.23 -14.30
CA LEU A 416 2.82 -43.26 -13.41
C LEU A 416 3.62 -43.94 -12.29
N PRO A 417 4.94 -43.70 -12.18
CA PRO A 417 5.75 -44.31 -11.14
C PRO A 417 5.53 -43.55 -9.80
N LEU A 418 4.74 -44.14 -8.93
CA LEU A 418 4.57 -43.67 -7.56
C LEU A 418 5.35 -44.56 -6.57
N PRO A 419 6.02 -44.01 -5.56
CA PRO A 419 6.72 -44.78 -4.57
C PRO A 419 5.82 -45.75 -3.79
N GLU A 420 4.52 -45.40 -3.70
CA GLU A 420 3.50 -46.17 -2.97
C GLU A 420 2.83 -47.26 -3.82
N GLY A 421 3.10 -47.32 -5.11
CA GLY A 421 2.49 -48.30 -6.03
C GLY A 421 1.77 -47.61 -7.21
N SER A 422 1.08 -48.39 -8.03
CA SER A 422 0.34 -47.89 -9.19
C SER A 422 -1.07 -47.42 -8.79
N VAL A 423 -1.59 -46.45 -9.51
CA VAL A 423 -2.98 -46.00 -9.45
C VAL A 423 -3.55 -46.04 -10.87
N SER A 424 -4.86 -46.19 -11.01
CA SER A 424 -5.56 -46.04 -12.29
C SER A 424 -6.64 -44.96 -12.18
N ILE A 425 -7.17 -44.58 -13.32
CA ILE A 425 -8.31 -43.65 -13.41
C ILE A 425 -9.41 -44.22 -14.27
N SER A 426 -10.64 -43.99 -13.86
CA SER A 426 -11.84 -44.18 -14.68
C SER A 426 -12.19 -42.84 -15.36
N ILE A 427 -12.59 -42.86 -16.60
CA ILE A 427 -12.90 -41.67 -17.40
C ILE A 427 -14.25 -41.81 -18.04
N GLY A 428 -15.13 -40.81 -17.78
CA GLY A 428 -16.37 -40.60 -18.51
C GLY A 428 -16.21 -39.50 -19.54
N VAL A 429 -16.73 -39.73 -20.73
CA VAL A 429 -16.65 -38.79 -21.84
C VAL A 429 -18.05 -38.32 -22.21
N GLY A 430 -18.27 -37.00 -22.14
CA GLY A 430 -19.37 -36.29 -22.76
C GLY A 430 -18.91 -35.63 -24.06
N TYR A 431 -19.76 -35.64 -25.08
CA TYR A 431 -19.42 -35.06 -26.37
C TYR A 431 -20.58 -34.34 -27.00
N LEU A 432 -20.33 -33.11 -27.43
CA LEU A 432 -21.28 -32.27 -28.14
C LEU A 432 -20.90 -32.14 -29.60
N HIS A 433 -21.80 -32.57 -30.49
CA HIS A 433 -21.67 -32.33 -31.92
C HIS A 433 -22.75 -31.33 -32.39
N PRO A 434 -22.40 -30.21 -33.06
CA PRO A 434 -23.40 -29.29 -33.60
C PRO A 434 -24.25 -29.96 -34.70
N PRO A 435 -25.54 -29.68 -34.82
CA PRO A 435 -26.30 -28.57 -34.19
C PRO A 435 -27.07 -28.95 -32.93
N ALA A 436 -26.60 -29.92 -32.14
CA ALA A 436 -27.32 -30.37 -30.94
C ALA A 436 -27.62 -29.21 -29.97
N LEU A 437 -28.85 -29.12 -29.50
CA LEU A 437 -29.34 -28.12 -28.56
C LEU A 437 -28.99 -28.43 -27.08
N ALA A 438 -28.07 -29.35 -26.82
CA ALA A 438 -27.67 -29.70 -25.47
C ALA A 438 -27.07 -28.51 -24.73
N SER A 439 -27.32 -28.42 -23.42
CA SER A 439 -26.73 -27.40 -22.53
C SER A 439 -25.35 -27.82 -22.03
N ALA A 440 -24.56 -26.89 -21.46
CA ALA A 440 -23.32 -27.22 -20.78
C ALA A 440 -23.55 -28.21 -19.62
N ASP A 441 -24.70 -28.09 -18.93
CA ASP A 441 -25.09 -28.99 -17.85
C ASP A 441 -25.38 -30.40 -18.36
N GLN A 442 -25.98 -30.53 -19.56
CA GLN A 442 -26.20 -31.85 -20.22
C GLN A 442 -24.89 -32.50 -20.58
N LEU A 443 -23.94 -31.78 -21.17
CA LEU A 443 -22.59 -32.28 -21.47
C LEU A 443 -21.88 -32.80 -20.22
N LEU A 444 -22.05 -32.06 -19.09
CA LEU A 444 -21.50 -32.48 -17.80
C LEU A 444 -22.21 -33.74 -17.26
N ALA A 445 -23.53 -33.83 -17.40
CA ALA A 445 -24.29 -34.99 -16.97
C ALA A 445 -23.94 -36.24 -17.81
N ASP A 446 -23.69 -36.07 -19.11
CA ASP A 446 -23.25 -37.17 -19.98
C ASP A 446 -21.86 -37.70 -19.60
N ALA A 447 -20.92 -36.78 -19.30
CA ALA A 447 -19.58 -37.17 -18.82
C ALA A 447 -19.67 -37.87 -17.45
N ASP A 448 -20.54 -37.41 -16.52
CA ASP A 448 -20.74 -38.07 -15.23
C ASP A 448 -21.38 -39.48 -15.37
N ALA A 449 -22.38 -39.60 -16.24
CA ALA A 449 -22.98 -40.93 -16.54
C ALA A 449 -21.93 -41.90 -17.12
N GLY A 450 -21.07 -41.42 -18.02
CA GLY A 450 -19.94 -42.21 -18.57
C GLY A 450 -18.95 -42.64 -17.48
N LEU A 451 -18.60 -41.73 -16.57
CA LEU A 451 -17.71 -42.01 -15.42
C LEU A 451 -18.32 -43.05 -14.48
N TYR A 452 -19.58 -42.90 -14.19
CA TYR A 452 -20.29 -43.86 -13.34
C TYR A 452 -20.32 -45.26 -14.00
N ALA A 453 -20.58 -45.34 -15.32
CA ALA A 453 -20.53 -46.59 -16.08
C ALA A 453 -19.12 -47.21 -16.05
N ALA A 454 -18.06 -46.40 -16.24
CA ALA A 454 -16.67 -46.87 -16.18
C ALA A 454 -16.34 -47.48 -14.79
N LYS A 455 -16.74 -46.83 -13.73
CA LYS A 455 -16.55 -47.36 -12.36
C LYS A 455 -17.30 -48.68 -12.12
N ARG A 456 -18.51 -48.85 -12.69
CA ARG A 456 -19.29 -50.10 -12.59
C ARG A 456 -18.79 -51.23 -13.43
N ALA A 457 -18.25 -50.94 -14.62
CA ALA A 457 -17.77 -51.95 -15.56
C ALA A 457 -16.36 -52.51 -15.24
N GLY A 458 -15.81 -52.14 -14.08
CA GLY A 458 -14.52 -52.71 -13.60
C GLY A 458 -13.41 -51.68 -13.40
N ARG A 459 -13.68 -50.40 -13.62
CA ARG A 459 -12.73 -49.29 -13.51
C ARG A 459 -11.63 -49.30 -14.56
N ASN A 460 -10.62 -48.42 -14.46
CA ASN A 460 -9.47 -48.28 -15.32
C ASN A 460 -9.84 -48.35 -16.84
N GLN A 461 -10.84 -47.58 -17.22
CA GLN A 461 -11.38 -47.58 -18.60
C GLN A 461 -12.03 -46.24 -18.93
N VAL A 462 -12.25 -46.04 -20.25
CA VAL A 462 -12.92 -44.87 -20.81
C VAL A 462 -14.29 -45.29 -21.32
N ILE A 463 -15.34 -44.60 -20.89
CA ILE A 463 -16.69 -44.82 -21.43
C ILE A 463 -17.27 -43.49 -21.94
N LEU A 464 -17.68 -43.51 -23.22
CA LEU A 464 -18.44 -42.48 -23.87
C LEU A 464 -19.93 -42.63 -23.51
N HIS A 465 -20.54 -41.58 -22.99
CA HIS A 465 -21.98 -41.46 -22.93
C HIS A 465 -22.40 -40.34 -23.86
N ALA A 466 -23.01 -40.69 -25.00
CA ALA A 466 -23.52 -39.69 -25.92
C ALA A 466 -25.04 -39.65 -25.85
N HIS A 467 -25.57 -38.45 -25.70
CA HIS A 467 -27.02 -38.25 -25.84
C HIS A 467 -27.35 -38.32 -27.32
N VAL A 468 -27.85 -39.45 -27.75
CA VAL A 468 -28.42 -39.61 -29.13
C VAL A 468 -29.81 -39.00 -29.07
N LEU A 469 -29.95 -37.79 -29.60
CA LEU A 469 -31.29 -37.28 -29.93
C LEU A 469 -31.73 -38.03 -31.20
N ASP A 470 -32.47 -39.12 -31.02
CA ASP A 470 -33.22 -39.70 -32.09
C ASP A 470 -34.28 -38.69 -32.58
N ASP A 471 -34.44 -38.53 -33.88
CA ASP A 471 -35.43 -37.67 -34.56
C ASP A 471 -36.87 -38.03 -34.20
N GLU A 472 -37.10 -39.06 -33.39
CA GLU A 472 -38.37 -39.50 -32.85
C GLU A 472 -38.24 -39.81 -31.35
N GLY A 473 -38.28 -38.80 -30.49
CA GLY A 473 -38.73 -38.82 -29.11
C GLY A 473 -38.51 -40.05 -28.19
N SER A 474 -37.46 -40.87 -28.35
CA SER A 474 -37.16 -42.02 -27.50
C SER A 474 -35.69 -42.04 -27.06
N THR A 475 -35.50 -42.00 -25.76
CA THR A 475 -34.18 -42.05 -25.07
C THR A 475 -33.75 -43.51 -24.89
N HIS A 476 -32.52 -43.85 -25.17
CA HIS A 476 -31.52 -44.75 -24.54
C HIS A 476 -30.68 -45.55 -25.50
N GLY A 477 -29.38 -45.35 -25.49
CA GLY A 477 -28.40 -46.26 -26.07
C GLY A 477 -27.02 -46.01 -25.47
N THR A 478 -26.52 -46.95 -24.67
CA THR A 478 -25.10 -47.06 -24.28
C THR A 478 -24.34 -47.71 -25.42
N MET A 479 -23.28 -47.04 -25.96
CA MET A 479 -22.29 -47.68 -26.81
C MET A 479 -21.05 -47.99 -25.98
N ASP A 480 -20.77 -49.28 -25.80
CA ASP A 480 -19.52 -49.77 -25.25
C ASP A 480 -18.45 -49.75 -26.37
N CYS A 481 -17.29 -49.16 -26.10
CA CYS A 481 -16.09 -49.29 -26.92
C CYS A 481 -15.02 -50.08 -26.17
#